data_a635d2224b2f418950fcc0c4f56c4ca7
#
_entry.id   a635d2224b2f418950fcc0c4f56c4ca7
#
_cell.length_a   1.000
_cell.length_b   1.000
_cell.length_c   1.000
_cell.angle_alpha   90.00
_cell.angle_beta   90.00
_cell.angle_gamma   90.00
#
_symmetry.space_group_name_H-M   'P 1'
#
loop_
_entity.id
_entity.type
_entity.pdbx_description
1 polymer ?
#
loop_
_entity_poly.entity_id
_entity_poly.type
_entity_poly.pdbx_seq_one_letter_code
_entity_poly.pdbx_strand_id
1 'polypeptide(L)'
;MQLLQKAINWSGLTSREDIKIFKKSLSNQLKFWLLAVSIGFIAGFAAVGFRQGVEVLQGLLYGSTEAGSFTNFVEKLAWYWKVSIPMCGGLIVGVILHKYTIDGRAKSVADVIQDAAINNGKINQGGGIASAFASLITLGSGGSSGREGPVVHLAAVISGWVCNKVQIDTVSNRDLLGCAVAAAVSASFNAPIAGALFALEVVLRHFAIHAFAPIVIASVIGTVINRLTFGNVTEFTLSSINNLGFYIELPAFILLGLCCGLIAVILMKSLFWAEDIGNSIQRFTGAKRWLRPAIAGTILGGLAIWFPHIIGVGYETISSALTGEIMLHEAIIFAIMKVIAVSITIGGRMGGGVFSPSLMIGSLTGLAFGWIATSVFPTLSGEHTIYALAGMGAVSAAVLGAPISTTLIVFELTGDWQTGLAVMVAVSFSIVISSKLVHQSFFLTQIERRGIHLAAGPQEYILSTLRVVDLMKDINSLQKSNTRILNEMIDAGTYLYPDDTLEDAMPIFENSQASFIPVIKVGSSKNLPSILGVVYQTDALKQYNFALVSRVKEEHS
;
A
#
# COMPACT_ATOMS: atom_id res chain seq x y z
N MET A 1 -1.72 -32.02 -28.45
CA MET A 1 -1.35 -31.87 -29.86
C MET A 1 -2.55 -31.57 -30.74
N GLN A 2 -3.65 -32.34 -30.68
CA GLN A 2 -4.87 -32.11 -31.50
C GLN A 2 -5.57 -30.76 -31.24
N LEU A 3 -5.64 -30.27 -29.99
CA LEU A 3 -6.22 -28.98 -29.66
C LEU A 3 -5.39 -27.79 -30.21
N LEU A 4 -4.07 -27.91 -30.19
CA LEU A 4 -3.15 -26.93 -30.77
C LEU A 4 -3.28 -26.85 -32.30
N GLN A 5 -3.49 -27.99 -32.95
CA GLN A 5 -3.71 -28.08 -34.38
C GLN A 5 -5.07 -27.48 -34.79
N LYS A 6 -6.12 -27.67 -33.97
CA LYS A 6 -7.42 -27.02 -34.15
C LYS A 6 -7.34 -25.50 -33.97
N ALA A 7 -6.60 -25.01 -32.97
CA ALA A 7 -6.43 -23.59 -32.74
C ALA A 7 -5.66 -22.88 -33.88
N ILE A 8 -4.63 -23.53 -34.43
CA ILE A 8 -3.88 -23.02 -35.60
C ILE A 8 -4.77 -22.98 -36.85
N ASN A 9 -5.61 -24.00 -37.08
CA ASN A 9 -6.55 -24.01 -38.20
C ASN A 9 -7.65 -22.95 -38.05
N TRP A 10 -8.02 -22.61 -36.84
CA TRP A 10 -9.05 -21.58 -36.57
C TRP A 10 -8.50 -20.14 -36.70
N SER A 11 -7.19 -19.93 -36.45
CA SER A 11 -6.54 -18.62 -36.55
C SER A 11 -6.18 -18.19 -37.97
N GLY A 12 -6.41 -19.02 -38.99
CA GLY A 12 -6.12 -18.70 -40.38
C GLY A 12 -4.66 -18.50 -40.74
N LEU A 13 -3.74 -18.93 -39.85
CA LEU A 13 -2.29 -18.76 -40.02
C LEU A 13 -1.76 -19.75 -41.08
N THR A 14 -1.27 -19.22 -42.19
CA THR A 14 -0.84 -20.02 -43.37
C THR A 14 0.70 -20.11 -43.47
N SER A 15 1.45 -19.17 -42.87
CA SER A 15 2.92 -19.16 -42.98
C SER A 15 3.57 -19.98 -41.86
N ARG A 16 4.71 -20.63 -42.18
CA ARG A 16 5.53 -21.35 -41.17
C ARG A 16 6.09 -20.42 -40.11
N GLU A 17 6.33 -19.15 -40.43
CA GLU A 17 6.82 -18.13 -39.49
C GLU A 17 5.73 -17.70 -38.53
N ASP A 18 4.52 -17.44 -39.01
CA ASP A 18 3.35 -17.08 -38.19
C ASP A 18 3.02 -18.19 -37.18
N ILE A 19 3.09 -19.45 -37.61
CA ILE A 19 2.90 -20.60 -36.72
C ILE A 19 3.99 -20.71 -35.66
N LYS A 20 5.26 -20.37 -35.97
CA LYS A 20 6.35 -20.35 -34.98
C LYS A 20 6.15 -19.23 -33.98
N ILE A 21 5.78 -18.03 -34.44
CA ILE A 21 5.51 -16.87 -33.59
C ILE A 21 4.33 -17.17 -32.66
N PHE A 22 3.24 -17.72 -33.20
CA PHE A 22 2.05 -18.12 -32.41
C PHE A 22 2.39 -19.18 -31.35
N LYS A 23 3.18 -20.21 -31.69
CA LYS A 23 3.63 -21.24 -30.72
C LYS A 23 4.52 -20.66 -29.64
N LYS A 24 5.40 -19.70 -29.97
CA LYS A 24 6.28 -19.02 -29.01
C LYS A 24 5.46 -18.12 -28.09
N SER A 25 4.50 -17.37 -28.61
CA SER A 25 3.58 -16.53 -27.84
C SER A 25 2.74 -17.38 -26.88
N LEU A 26 2.12 -18.48 -27.36
CA LEU A 26 1.34 -19.38 -26.53
C LEU A 26 2.18 -20.05 -25.44
N SER A 27 3.42 -20.42 -25.73
CA SER A 27 4.35 -20.97 -24.75
C SER A 27 4.71 -19.94 -23.67
N ASN A 28 4.91 -18.68 -24.04
CA ASN A 28 5.21 -17.61 -23.10
C ASN A 28 3.98 -17.28 -22.22
N GLN A 29 2.80 -17.23 -22.79
CA GLN A 29 1.56 -17.06 -22.04
C GLN A 29 1.35 -18.19 -21.03
N LEU A 30 1.53 -19.45 -21.44
CA LEU A 30 1.37 -20.59 -20.53
C LEU A 30 2.39 -20.57 -19.38
N LYS A 31 3.63 -20.18 -19.67
CA LYS A 31 4.66 -19.98 -18.64
C LYS A 31 4.27 -18.89 -17.64
N PHE A 32 3.76 -17.77 -18.14
CA PHE A 32 3.28 -16.66 -17.30
C PHE A 32 2.15 -17.13 -16.36
N TRP A 33 1.16 -17.86 -16.86
CA TRP A 33 0.06 -18.38 -16.04
C TRP A 33 0.54 -19.38 -14.98
N LEU A 34 1.45 -20.27 -15.34
CA LEU A 34 2.04 -21.22 -14.38
C LEU A 34 2.83 -20.49 -13.29
N LEU A 35 3.54 -19.42 -13.63
CA LEU A 35 4.26 -18.60 -12.67
C LEU A 35 3.30 -17.82 -11.76
N ALA A 36 2.22 -17.25 -12.31
CA ALA A 36 1.19 -16.56 -11.51
C ALA A 36 0.56 -17.50 -10.47
N VAL A 37 0.21 -18.73 -10.89
CA VAL A 37 -0.30 -19.77 -9.99
C VAL A 37 0.74 -20.13 -8.92
N SER A 38 1.99 -20.36 -9.32
CA SER A 38 3.07 -20.73 -8.38
C SER A 38 3.35 -19.62 -7.36
N ILE A 39 3.39 -18.36 -7.82
CA ILE A 39 3.56 -17.20 -6.95
C ILE A 39 2.36 -17.07 -6.02
N GLY A 40 1.13 -17.27 -6.51
CA GLY A 40 -0.08 -17.29 -5.70
C GLY A 40 0.00 -18.29 -4.55
N PHE A 41 0.46 -19.51 -4.83
CA PHE A 41 0.69 -20.52 -3.79
C PHE A 41 1.75 -20.10 -2.78
N ILE A 42 2.92 -19.68 -3.23
CA ILE A 42 4.03 -19.33 -2.32
C ILE A 42 3.65 -18.10 -1.48
N ALA A 43 3.05 -17.07 -2.08
CA ALA A 43 2.62 -15.87 -1.38
C ALA A 43 1.48 -16.15 -0.37
N GLY A 44 0.52 -17.00 -0.75
CA GLY A 44 -0.55 -17.44 0.14
C GLY A 44 -0.02 -18.19 1.37
N PHE A 45 0.88 -19.16 1.17
CA PHE A 45 1.54 -19.84 2.30
C PHE A 45 2.40 -18.91 3.14
N ALA A 46 3.09 -17.93 2.52
CA ALA A 46 3.88 -16.95 3.27
C ALA A 46 2.98 -16.05 4.13
N ALA A 47 1.79 -15.67 3.64
CA ALA A 47 0.81 -14.88 4.39
C ALA A 47 0.27 -15.65 5.60
N VAL A 48 -0.12 -16.91 5.39
CA VAL A 48 -0.58 -17.81 6.46
C VAL A 48 0.53 -18.07 7.48
N GLY A 49 1.75 -18.37 7.00
CA GLY A 49 2.91 -18.59 7.87
C GLY A 49 3.30 -17.35 8.69
N PHE A 50 3.17 -16.15 8.10
CA PHE A 50 3.40 -14.90 8.84
C PHE A 50 2.36 -14.71 9.95
N ARG A 51 1.08 -14.97 9.66
CA ARG A 51 0.00 -14.93 10.65
C ARG A 51 0.27 -15.90 11.81
N GLN A 52 0.53 -17.17 11.51
CA GLN A 52 0.86 -18.17 12.51
C GLN A 52 2.12 -17.80 13.31
N GLY A 53 3.14 -17.25 12.63
CA GLY A 53 4.34 -16.76 13.30
C GLY A 53 4.07 -15.67 14.33
N VAL A 54 3.16 -14.74 14.03
CA VAL A 54 2.72 -13.70 14.99
C VAL A 54 1.97 -14.35 16.17
N GLU A 55 1.03 -15.25 15.89
CA GLU A 55 0.22 -15.95 16.91
C GLU A 55 1.11 -16.79 17.85
N VAL A 56 2.06 -17.55 17.30
CA VAL A 56 3.03 -18.33 18.07
C VAL A 56 3.90 -17.43 18.95
N LEU A 57 4.38 -16.31 18.40
CA LEU A 57 5.21 -15.39 19.18
C LEU A 57 4.42 -14.70 20.29
N GLN A 58 3.17 -14.34 20.04
CA GLN A 58 2.24 -13.84 21.07
C GLN A 58 1.98 -14.89 22.13
N GLY A 59 1.74 -16.14 21.75
CA GLY A 59 1.58 -17.26 22.66
C GLY A 59 2.79 -17.47 23.58
N LEU A 60 4.01 -17.38 23.02
CA LEU A 60 5.25 -17.53 23.78
C LEU A 60 5.52 -16.36 24.75
N LEU A 61 5.23 -15.12 24.33
CA LEU A 61 5.55 -13.92 25.12
C LEU A 61 4.48 -13.57 26.13
N TYR A 62 3.22 -13.76 25.81
CA TYR A 62 2.08 -13.38 26.65
C TYR A 62 1.37 -14.58 27.29
N GLY A 63 1.72 -15.82 26.92
CA GLY A 63 1.08 -17.03 27.40
C GLY A 63 -0.31 -17.30 26.80
N SER A 64 -0.67 -16.60 25.71
CA SER A 64 -1.93 -16.78 25.00
C SER A 64 -1.93 -18.11 24.25
N THR A 65 -2.89 -18.97 24.53
CA THR A 65 -3.06 -20.28 23.85
C THR A 65 -4.11 -20.26 22.75
N GLU A 66 -4.95 -19.22 22.72
CA GLU A 66 -6.06 -19.07 21.77
C GLU A 66 -6.06 -17.66 21.18
N ALA A 67 -6.26 -17.53 19.89
CA ALA A 67 -6.25 -16.27 19.16
C ALA A 67 -7.36 -15.27 19.61
N GLY A 68 -8.46 -15.76 20.17
CA GLY A 68 -9.61 -14.96 20.59
C GLY A 68 -9.55 -14.39 22.01
N SER A 69 -8.46 -14.63 22.76
CA SER A 69 -8.37 -14.20 24.16
C SER A 69 -7.13 -13.36 24.47
N PHE A 70 -6.45 -12.84 23.44
CA PHE A 70 -5.19 -12.13 23.61
C PHE A 70 -5.29 -10.91 24.55
N THR A 71 -6.33 -10.10 24.42
CA THR A 71 -6.56 -8.93 25.29
C THR A 71 -6.74 -9.35 26.75
N ASN A 72 -7.50 -10.41 27.01
CA ASN A 72 -7.73 -10.94 28.36
C ASN A 72 -6.44 -11.46 29.01
N PHE A 73 -5.52 -12.06 28.23
CA PHE A 73 -4.21 -12.47 28.73
C PHE A 73 -3.35 -11.26 29.08
N VAL A 74 -3.32 -10.24 28.21
CA VAL A 74 -2.59 -8.98 28.47
C VAL A 74 -3.11 -8.31 29.74
N GLU A 75 -4.43 -8.30 30.00
CA GLU A 75 -5.01 -7.73 31.21
C GLU A 75 -4.49 -8.37 32.48
N LYS A 76 -4.38 -9.69 32.50
CA LYS A 76 -3.94 -10.48 33.66
C LYS A 76 -2.44 -10.38 33.93
N LEU A 77 -1.64 -9.91 32.97
CA LEU A 77 -0.20 -9.78 33.11
C LEU A 77 0.18 -8.66 34.10
N ALA A 78 1.23 -8.90 34.89
CA ALA A 78 1.80 -7.88 35.74
C ALA A 78 2.34 -6.70 34.90
N TRP A 79 2.20 -5.48 35.44
CA TRP A 79 2.53 -4.24 34.73
C TRP A 79 3.95 -4.21 34.11
N TYR A 80 4.93 -4.80 34.81
CA TYR A 80 6.31 -4.85 34.33
C TYR A 80 6.49 -5.71 33.09
N TRP A 81 5.71 -6.78 32.92
CA TRP A 81 5.69 -7.57 31.69
C TRP A 81 5.04 -6.82 30.51
N LYS A 82 3.94 -6.09 30.79
CA LYS A 82 3.27 -5.25 29.78
C LYS A 82 4.24 -4.21 29.18
N VAL A 83 5.19 -3.72 29.96
CA VAL A 83 6.20 -2.75 29.51
C VAL A 83 7.44 -3.45 28.90
N SER A 84 7.93 -4.52 29.56
CA SER A 84 9.20 -5.15 29.17
C SER A 84 9.10 -5.86 27.82
N ILE A 85 7.97 -6.51 27.52
CA ILE A 85 7.81 -7.28 26.27
C ILE A 85 7.89 -6.36 25.03
N PRO A 86 7.12 -5.26 24.91
CA PRO A 86 7.24 -4.36 23.78
C PRO A 86 8.57 -3.61 23.73
N MET A 87 9.19 -3.31 24.90
CA MET A 87 10.50 -2.69 24.97
C MET A 87 11.59 -3.60 24.38
N CYS A 88 11.65 -4.87 24.82
CA CYS A 88 12.60 -5.86 24.31
C CYS A 88 12.36 -6.17 22.84
N GLY A 89 11.09 -6.33 22.43
CA GLY A 89 10.71 -6.49 21.04
C GLY A 89 11.19 -5.33 20.16
N GLY A 90 10.94 -4.10 20.61
CA GLY A 90 11.42 -2.89 19.94
C GLY A 90 12.95 -2.82 19.84
N LEU A 91 13.68 -3.26 20.89
CA LEU A 91 15.13 -3.33 20.87
C LEU A 91 15.65 -4.29 19.79
N ILE A 92 15.08 -5.49 19.73
CA ILE A 92 15.45 -6.51 18.74
C ILE A 92 15.14 -5.98 17.32
N VAL A 93 13.96 -5.39 17.12
CA VAL A 93 13.56 -4.76 15.86
C VAL A 93 14.56 -3.67 15.46
N GLY A 94 14.94 -2.80 16.39
CA GLY A 94 15.90 -1.74 16.13
C GLY A 94 17.27 -2.26 15.68
N VAL A 95 17.77 -3.32 16.30
CA VAL A 95 19.05 -3.96 15.93
C VAL A 95 18.95 -4.61 14.54
N ILE A 96 17.86 -5.35 14.25
CA ILE A 96 17.65 -5.98 12.96
C ILE A 96 17.60 -4.93 11.84
N LEU A 97 16.79 -3.89 12.01
CA LEU A 97 16.63 -2.85 11.00
C LEU A 97 17.92 -2.05 10.80
N HIS A 98 18.67 -1.77 11.87
CA HIS A 98 19.96 -1.07 11.77
C HIS A 98 21.00 -1.86 10.97
N LYS A 99 21.01 -3.19 11.13
CA LYS A 99 22.00 -4.07 10.50
C LYS A 99 21.68 -4.41 9.04
N TYR A 100 20.41 -4.60 8.72
CA TYR A 100 19.98 -5.19 7.44
C TYR A 100 19.23 -4.22 6.52
N THR A 101 18.81 -3.04 7.00
CA THR A 101 18.13 -2.04 6.15
C THR A 101 18.94 -0.75 6.08
N ILE A 102 19.03 -0.17 4.88
CA ILE A 102 19.81 1.06 4.63
C ILE A 102 19.21 2.23 5.41
N ASP A 103 17.88 2.34 5.41
CA ASP A 103 17.13 3.46 6.00
C ASP A 103 16.82 3.26 7.49
N GLY A 104 17.11 2.08 8.06
CA GLY A 104 16.78 1.72 9.44
C GLY A 104 15.27 1.75 9.72
N ARG A 105 14.44 1.41 8.73
CA ARG A 105 12.99 1.32 8.85
C ARG A 105 12.45 0.03 8.23
N ALA A 106 11.33 -0.44 8.75
CA ALA A 106 10.62 -1.54 8.15
C ALA A 106 9.95 -1.08 6.85
N LYS A 107 9.97 -1.92 5.83
CA LYS A 107 9.31 -1.71 4.55
C LYS A 107 7.87 -2.21 4.60
N SER A 108 6.99 -1.58 3.83
CA SER A 108 5.57 -1.90 3.80
C SER A 108 4.96 -1.69 2.39
N VAL A 109 3.64 -1.54 2.29
CA VAL A 109 2.93 -1.36 1.02
C VAL A 109 3.47 -0.18 0.19
N ALA A 110 3.84 0.94 0.81
CA ALA A 110 4.39 2.09 0.09
C ALA A 110 5.68 1.75 -0.68
N ASP A 111 6.52 0.89 -0.10
CA ASP A 111 7.75 0.43 -0.77
C ASP A 111 7.42 -0.47 -1.96
N VAL A 112 6.36 -1.30 -1.86
CA VAL A 112 5.88 -2.15 -2.97
C VAL A 112 5.30 -1.30 -4.10
N ILE A 113 4.53 -0.26 -3.79
CA ILE A 113 4.01 0.69 -4.78
C ILE A 113 5.16 1.39 -5.51
N GLN A 114 6.17 1.85 -4.77
CA GLN A 114 7.36 2.47 -5.34
C GLN A 114 8.12 1.51 -6.26
N ASP A 115 8.36 0.27 -5.82
CA ASP A 115 9.10 -0.73 -6.61
C ASP A 115 8.29 -1.18 -7.85
N ALA A 116 6.96 -1.25 -7.75
CA ALA A 116 6.09 -1.51 -8.89
C ALA A 116 6.13 -0.38 -9.93
N ALA A 117 6.16 0.87 -9.47
CA ALA A 117 6.10 2.04 -10.35
C ALA A 117 7.46 2.38 -10.98
N ILE A 118 8.55 2.40 -10.20
CA ILE A 118 9.85 2.93 -10.63
C ILE A 118 10.84 1.82 -10.97
N ASN A 119 10.86 0.73 -10.18
CA ASN A 119 11.85 -0.33 -10.31
C ASN A 119 11.38 -1.52 -11.17
N ASN A 120 10.28 -1.35 -11.93
CA ASN A 120 9.70 -2.42 -12.75
C ASN A 120 9.47 -3.73 -11.98
N GLY A 121 9.02 -3.64 -10.73
CA GLY A 121 8.78 -4.78 -9.86
C GLY A 121 10.05 -5.44 -9.26
N LYS A 122 11.23 -4.85 -9.42
CA LYS A 122 12.47 -5.35 -8.81
C LYS A 122 12.57 -4.91 -7.35
N ILE A 123 12.59 -5.85 -6.43
CA ILE A 123 12.61 -5.61 -4.99
C ILE A 123 13.94 -6.05 -4.38
N ASN A 124 14.44 -5.27 -3.43
CA ASN A 124 15.64 -5.63 -2.65
C ASN A 124 15.31 -6.76 -1.66
N GLN A 125 15.85 -7.96 -1.92
CA GLN A 125 15.51 -9.18 -1.20
C GLN A 125 16.03 -9.20 0.24
N GLY A 126 17.28 -8.83 0.47
CA GLY A 126 17.92 -8.92 1.80
C GLY A 126 17.27 -8.01 2.84
N GLY A 127 17.09 -6.73 2.49
CA GLY A 127 16.38 -5.77 3.35
C GLY A 127 14.89 -6.10 3.51
N GLY A 128 14.28 -6.75 2.51
CA GLY A 128 12.88 -7.15 2.54
C GLY A 128 12.57 -8.25 3.55
N ILE A 129 13.35 -9.30 3.56
CA ILE A 129 13.21 -10.41 4.53
C ILE A 129 13.44 -9.90 5.96
N ALA A 130 14.50 -9.12 6.18
CA ALA A 130 14.76 -8.52 7.49
C ALA A 130 13.60 -7.62 7.98
N SER A 131 12.98 -6.90 7.06
CA SER A 131 11.81 -6.06 7.32
C SER A 131 10.57 -6.88 7.73
N ALA A 132 10.34 -8.02 7.07
CA ALA A 132 9.26 -8.95 7.43
C ALA A 132 9.48 -9.53 8.83
N PHE A 133 10.70 -9.99 9.15
CA PHE A 133 11.03 -10.47 10.50
C PHE A 133 10.91 -9.38 11.57
N ALA A 134 11.36 -8.17 11.29
CA ALA A 134 11.21 -7.04 12.20
C ALA A 134 9.73 -6.75 12.48
N SER A 135 8.89 -6.80 11.46
CA SER A 135 7.43 -6.60 11.60
C SER A 135 6.76 -7.74 12.37
N LEU A 136 7.18 -8.98 12.14
CA LEU A 136 6.70 -10.14 12.90
C LEU A 136 7.01 -9.99 14.38
N ILE A 137 8.24 -9.60 14.73
CA ILE A 137 8.64 -9.35 16.12
C ILE A 137 7.86 -8.18 16.71
N THR A 138 7.67 -7.09 15.95
CA THR A 138 6.85 -5.95 16.40
C THR A 138 5.45 -6.39 16.78
N LEU A 139 4.76 -7.12 15.90
CA LEU A 139 3.38 -7.56 16.11
C LEU A 139 3.28 -8.60 17.23
N GLY A 140 4.22 -9.54 17.25
CA GLY A 140 4.27 -10.57 18.29
C GLY A 140 4.61 -10.04 19.68
N SER A 141 5.43 -8.97 19.77
CA SER A 141 5.76 -8.30 21.03
C SER A 141 4.79 -7.19 21.43
N GLY A 142 3.67 -7.04 20.75
CA GLY A 142 2.60 -6.11 21.13
C GLY A 142 2.63 -4.75 20.45
N GLY A 143 3.41 -4.55 19.41
CA GLY A 143 3.38 -3.33 18.61
C GLY A 143 2.00 -3.08 18.02
N SER A 144 1.49 -1.84 18.14
CA SER A 144 0.18 -1.44 17.64
C SER A 144 0.23 -1.13 16.15
N SER A 145 0.05 -2.14 15.31
CA SER A 145 0.12 -2.00 13.85
C SER A 145 -0.59 -3.14 13.13
N GLY A 146 -0.73 -3.05 11.80
CA GLY A 146 -1.35 -4.07 10.97
C GLY A 146 -0.34 -5.08 10.40
N ARG A 147 -0.79 -6.31 10.20
CA ARG A 147 0.00 -7.41 9.61
C ARG A 147 0.02 -7.37 8.09
N GLU A 148 -0.96 -6.72 7.44
CA GLU A 148 -1.16 -6.77 5.99
C GLU A 148 -0.02 -6.09 5.23
N GLY A 149 0.46 -4.94 5.71
CA GLY A 149 1.58 -4.22 5.10
C GLY A 149 2.84 -5.08 4.96
N PRO A 150 3.34 -5.67 6.05
CA PRO A 150 4.45 -6.61 6.04
C PRO A 150 4.23 -7.84 5.18
N VAL A 151 3.01 -8.41 5.19
CA VAL A 151 2.65 -9.59 4.39
C VAL A 151 2.68 -9.26 2.89
N VAL A 152 2.09 -8.13 2.49
CA VAL A 152 2.14 -7.64 1.10
C VAL A 152 3.59 -7.43 0.65
N HIS A 153 4.42 -6.82 1.50
CA HIS A 153 5.83 -6.61 1.18
C HIS A 153 6.61 -7.94 1.08
N LEU A 154 6.35 -8.90 1.98
CA LEU A 154 6.96 -10.24 1.92
C LEU A 154 6.58 -10.98 0.64
N ALA A 155 5.31 -10.94 0.24
CA ALA A 155 4.84 -11.52 -1.02
C ALA A 155 5.52 -10.88 -2.24
N ALA A 156 5.69 -9.56 -2.20
CA ALA A 156 6.41 -8.82 -3.22
C ALA A 156 7.89 -9.22 -3.32
N VAL A 157 8.57 -9.45 -2.20
CA VAL A 157 9.95 -9.98 -2.15
C VAL A 157 10.02 -11.37 -2.78
N ILE A 158 9.05 -12.23 -2.49
CA ILE A 158 8.95 -13.59 -3.06
C ILE A 158 8.77 -13.52 -4.58
N SER A 159 7.85 -12.67 -5.07
CA SER A 159 7.66 -12.44 -6.50
C SER A 159 8.97 -12.02 -7.17
N GLY A 160 9.65 -11.00 -6.63
CA GLY A 160 10.93 -10.52 -7.14
C GLY A 160 12.01 -11.59 -7.16
N TRP A 161 12.05 -12.48 -6.15
CA TRP A 161 12.97 -13.60 -6.11
C TRP A 161 12.70 -14.63 -7.23
N VAL A 162 11.43 -15.00 -7.43
CA VAL A 162 11.02 -15.94 -8.50
C VAL A 162 11.33 -15.34 -9.87
N CYS A 163 10.97 -14.08 -10.09
CA CYS A 163 11.18 -13.40 -11.36
C CYS A 163 12.66 -13.25 -11.72
N ASN A 164 13.51 -12.94 -10.76
CA ASN A 164 14.96 -12.86 -10.97
C ASN A 164 15.56 -14.23 -11.35
N LYS A 165 15.04 -15.32 -10.76
CA LYS A 165 15.52 -16.67 -11.04
C LYS A 165 15.11 -17.19 -12.42
N VAL A 166 13.94 -16.75 -12.92
CA VAL A 166 13.38 -17.19 -14.21
C VAL A 166 13.73 -16.23 -15.35
N GLN A 167 14.34 -15.07 -15.07
CA GLN A 167 14.72 -14.04 -16.05
C GLN A 167 13.53 -13.59 -16.92
N ILE A 168 12.51 -13.04 -16.27
CA ILE A 168 11.25 -12.60 -16.90
C ILE A 168 11.36 -11.16 -17.37
N ASP A 169 10.61 -10.80 -18.42
CA ASP A 169 10.50 -9.45 -18.93
C ASP A 169 9.89 -8.47 -17.89
N THR A 170 10.24 -7.20 -18.01
CA THR A 170 9.89 -6.15 -17.03
C THR A 170 8.38 -5.95 -16.83
N VAL A 171 7.58 -6.04 -17.90
CA VAL A 171 6.10 -5.90 -17.84
C VAL A 171 5.50 -7.07 -17.07
N SER A 172 5.86 -8.30 -17.46
CA SER A 172 5.40 -9.53 -16.78
C SER A 172 5.82 -9.57 -15.30
N ASN A 173 6.95 -8.94 -14.94
CA ASN A 173 7.43 -8.83 -13.56
C ASN A 173 6.48 -8.02 -12.67
N ARG A 174 5.94 -6.91 -13.20
CA ARG A 174 4.99 -6.05 -12.51
C ARG A 174 3.64 -6.76 -12.31
N ASP A 175 3.18 -7.50 -13.32
CA ASP A 175 1.92 -8.25 -13.22
C ASP A 175 2.03 -9.42 -12.23
N LEU A 176 3.16 -10.12 -12.21
CA LEU A 176 3.43 -11.17 -11.23
C LEU A 176 3.56 -10.63 -9.80
N LEU A 177 4.07 -9.40 -9.64
CA LEU A 177 4.02 -8.68 -8.37
C LEU A 177 2.56 -8.46 -7.93
N GLY A 178 1.68 -8.05 -8.85
CA GLY A 178 0.25 -7.93 -8.61
C GLY A 178 -0.40 -9.25 -8.17
N CYS A 179 -0.01 -10.37 -8.80
CA CYS A 179 -0.46 -11.72 -8.40
C CYS A 179 -0.05 -12.06 -6.96
N ALA A 180 1.21 -11.77 -6.59
CA ALA A 180 1.70 -12.02 -5.23
C ALA A 180 0.95 -11.20 -4.18
N VAL A 181 0.75 -9.90 -4.46
CA VAL A 181 0.01 -9.00 -3.58
C VAL A 181 -1.44 -9.45 -3.42
N ALA A 182 -2.12 -9.77 -4.52
CA ALA A 182 -3.49 -10.25 -4.51
C ALA A 182 -3.65 -11.52 -3.65
N ALA A 183 -2.76 -12.49 -3.82
CA ALA A 183 -2.75 -13.71 -3.02
C ALA A 183 -2.51 -13.44 -1.52
N ALA A 184 -1.60 -12.52 -1.21
CA ALA A 184 -1.27 -12.15 0.17
C ALA A 184 -2.44 -11.45 0.88
N VAL A 185 -3.09 -10.50 0.21
CA VAL A 185 -4.24 -9.76 0.78
C VAL A 185 -5.44 -10.67 0.92
N SER A 186 -5.75 -11.48 -0.09
CA SER A 186 -6.88 -12.43 -0.04
C SER A 186 -6.68 -13.51 1.03
N ALA A 187 -5.46 -13.99 1.22
CA ALA A 187 -5.13 -14.90 2.32
C ALA A 187 -5.25 -14.24 3.70
N SER A 188 -5.02 -12.92 3.78
CA SER A 188 -5.12 -12.18 5.05
C SER A 188 -6.55 -11.88 5.47
N PHE A 189 -7.47 -11.64 4.52
CA PHE A 189 -8.86 -11.22 4.78
C PHE A 189 -9.91 -12.27 4.41
N ASN A 190 -9.51 -13.39 3.83
CA ASN A 190 -10.43 -14.39 3.26
C ASN A 190 -11.37 -13.81 2.19
N ALA A 191 -10.89 -12.81 1.43
CA ALA A 191 -11.64 -11.96 0.50
C ALA A 191 -10.97 -11.95 -0.89
N PRO A 192 -11.32 -12.90 -1.80
CA PRO A 192 -10.62 -13.05 -3.07
C PRO A 192 -10.86 -11.91 -4.06
N ILE A 193 -12.07 -11.36 -4.14
CA ILE A 193 -12.38 -10.27 -5.08
C ILE A 193 -11.68 -9.00 -4.61
N ALA A 194 -11.79 -8.68 -3.32
CA ALA A 194 -11.16 -7.52 -2.73
C ALA A 194 -9.63 -7.59 -2.80
N GLY A 195 -9.03 -8.76 -2.59
CA GLY A 195 -7.57 -8.95 -2.71
C GLY A 195 -7.06 -8.72 -4.12
N ALA A 196 -7.77 -9.20 -5.14
CA ALA A 196 -7.44 -8.95 -6.54
C ALA A 196 -7.52 -7.46 -6.88
N LEU A 197 -8.59 -6.78 -6.46
CA LEU A 197 -8.78 -5.36 -6.73
C LEU A 197 -7.81 -4.49 -5.93
N PHE A 198 -7.44 -4.87 -4.71
CA PHE A 198 -6.40 -4.18 -3.95
C PHE A 198 -5.05 -4.15 -4.68
N ALA A 199 -4.67 -5.26 -5.29
CA ALA A 199 -3.45 -5.30 -6.10
C ALA A 199 -3.51 -4.34 -7.28
N LEU A 200 -4.64 -4.24 -7.97
CA LEU A 200 -4.85 -3.35 -9.11
C LEU A 200 -5.00 -1.88 -8.69
N GLU A 201 -5.81 -1.61 -7.68
CA GLU A 201 -6.19 -0.26 -7.24
C GLU A 201 -5.05 0.44 -6.49
N VAL A 202 -4.41 -0.25 -5.55
CA VAL A 202 -3.41 0.36 -4.63
C VAL A 202 -2.00 0.19 -5.14
N VAL A 203 -1.63 -1.03 -5.55
CA VAL A 203 -0.22 -1.36 -5.84
C VAL A 203 0.13 -1.09 -7.29
N LEU A 204 -0.60 -1.65 -8.23
CA LEU A 204 -0.34 -1.45 -9.66
C LEU A 204 -0.85 -0.11 -10.14
N ARG A 205 -1.93 0.41 -9.55
CA ARG A 205 -2.59 1.68 -9.86
C ARG A 205 -3.07 1.76 -11.33
N HIS A 206 -3.32 0.62 -11.95
CA HIS A 206 -3.92 0.52 -13.28
C HIS A 206 -4.68 -0.79 -13.43
N PHE A 207 -5.71 -0.77 -14.26
CA PHE A 207 -6.56 -1.93 -14.54
C PHE A 207 -6.22 -2.49 -15.93
N ALA A 208 -5.12 -3.24 -16.03
CA ALA A 208 -4.75 -3.91 -17.27
C ALA A 208 -5.55 -5.19 -17.44
N ILE A 209 -6.29 -5.31 -18.56
CA ILE A 209 -7.19 -6.45 -18.83
C ILE A 209 -6.41 -7.76 -18.89
N HIS A 210 -5.21 -7.76 -19.47
CA HIS A 210 -4.38 -8.96 -19.61
C HIS A 210 -3.87 -9.50 -18.25
N ALA A 211 -3.62 -8.61 -17.28
CA ALA A 211 -3.15 -8.99 -15.95
C ALA A 211 -4.29 -9.39 -15.00
N PHE A 212 -5.54 -9.01 -15.30
CA PHE A 212 -6.68 -9.21 -14.41
C PHE A 212 -6.92 -10.69 -14.09
N ALA A 213 -7.00 -11.55 -15.09
CA ALA A 213 -7.32 -12.96 -14.87
C ALA A 213 -6.23 -13.71 -14.07
N PRO A 214 -4.92 -13.58 -14.34
CA PRO A 214 -3.86 -14.14 -13.50
C PRO A 214 -3.89 -13.65 -12.06
N ILE A 215 -4.16 -12.35 -11.84
CA ILE A 215 -4.28 -11.74 -10.50
C ILE A 215 -5.45 -12.33 -9.73
N VAL A 216 -6.62 -12.48 -10.36
CA VAL A 216 -7.80 -13.11 -9.75
C VAL A 216 -7.52 -14.56 -9.37
N ILE A 217 -6.87 -15.34 -10.24
CA ILE A 217 -6.52 -16.73 -9.94
C ILE A 217 -5.57 -16.80 -8.75
N ALA A 218 -4.53 -15.97 -8.71
CA ALA A 218 -3.60 -15.92 -7.58
C ALA A 218 -4.33 -15.54 -6.27
N SER A 219 -5.26 -14.60 -6.34
CA SER A 219 -6.11 -14.18 -5.22
C SER A 219 -6.96 -15.34 -4.68
N VAL A 220 -7.63 -16.07 -5.57
CA VAL A 220 -8.43 -17.26 -5.20
C VAL A 220 -7.55 -18.33 -4.54
N ILE A 221 -6.36 -18.57 -5.07
CA ILE A 221 -5.41 -19.52 -4.49
C ILE A 221 -5.04 -19.10 -3.06
N GLY A 222 -4.74 -17.82 -2.83
CA GLY A 222 -4.47 -17.29 -1.49
C GLY A 222 -5.62 -17.56 -0.51
N THR A 223 -6.85 -17.28 -0.94
CA THR A 223 -8.05 -17.57 -0.15
C THR A 223 -8.21 -19.06 0.16
N VAL A 224 -8.01 -19.93 -0.85
CA VAL A 224 -8.10 -21.39 -0.66
C VAL A 224 -7.09 -21.87 0.36
N ILE A 225 -5.85 -21.39 0.33
CA ILE A 225 -4.83 -21.75 1.31
C ILE A 225 -5.24 -21.31 2.72
N ASN A 226 -5.76 -20.09 2.86
CA ASN A 226 -6.25 -19.59 4.14
C ASN A 226 -7.38 -20.48 4.68
N ARG A 227 -8.37 -20.82 3.84
CA ARG A 227 -9.51 -21.68 4.23
C ARG A 227 -9.11 -23.11 4.55
N LEU A 228 -8.13 -23.67 3.86
CA LEU A 228 -7.61 -25.00 4.17
C LEU A 228 -6.87 -25.03 5.52
N THR A 229 -6.27 -23.91 5.93
CA THR A 229 -5.48 -23.83 7.17
C THR A 229 -6.36 -23.48 8.38
N PHE A 230 -7.22 -22.47 8.25
CA PHE A 230 -8.02 -21.93 9.37
C PHE A 230 -9.51 -22.30 9.28
N GLY A 231 -9.93 -23.00 8.24
CA GLY A 231 -11.34 -23.28 7.98
C GLY A 231 -12.06 -22.12 7.27
N ASN A 232 -13.37 -22.26 7.10
CA ASN A 232 -14.20 -21.23 6.47
C ASN A 232 -14.66 -20.19 7.52
N VAL A 233 -13.70 -19.66 8.29
CA VAL A 233 -13.97 -18.68 9.35
C VAL A 233 -13.73 -17.28 8.77
N THR A 234 -14.66 -16.37 9.07
CA THR A 234 -14.46 -14.94 8.79
C THR A 234 -13.46 -14.36 9.79
N GLU A 235 -12.67 -13.38 9.36
CA GLU A 235 -11.66 -12.73 10.23
C GLU A 235 -12.30 -11.96 11.40
N PHE A 236 -13.57 -11.59 11.27
CA PHE A 236 -14.34 -10.88 12.29
C PHE A 236 -15.64 -11.60 12.56
N THR A 237 -16.05 -11.62 13.85
CA THR A 237 -17.39 -12.05 14.24
C THR A 237 -18.38 -10.92 13.94
N LEU A 238 -19.50 -11.26 13.32
CA LEU A 238 -20.56 -10.32 12.97
C LEU A 238 -21.81 -10.67 13.76
N SER A 239 -22.54 -9.64 14.25
CA SER A 239 -23.93 -9.84 14.70
C SER A 239 -24.81 -10.24 13.51
N SER A 240 -25.93 -10.92 13.79
CA SER A 240 -26.95 -11.19 12.77
C SER A 240 -27.48 -9.86 12.23
N ILE A 241 -27.27 -9.62 10.93
CA ILE A 241 -27.69 -8.38 10.28
C ILE A 241 -29.21 -8.38 10.19
N ASN A 242 -29.87 -7.53 10.95
CA ASN A 242 -31.30 -7.28 10.87
C ASN A 242 -31.62 -6.30 9.73
N ASN A 243 -32.83 -6.37 9.17
CA ASN A 243 -33.27 -5.63 8.00
C ASN A 243 -32.96 -4.12 8.09
N LEU A 244 -32.13 -3.65 7.17
CA LEU A 244 -31.80 -2.24 6.98
C LEU A 244 -33.01 -1.50 6.38
N GLY A 245 -33.43 -0.40 6.98
CA GLY A 245 -34.31 0.57 6.34
C GLY A 245 -33.54 1.43 5.34
N PHE A 246 -32.84 0.79 4.38
CA PHE A 246 -31.76 1.32 3.56
C PHE A 246 -31.98 2.76 3.05
N TYR A 247 -33.13 3.05 2.46
CA TYR A 247 -33.37 4.38 1.86
C TYR A 247 -33.51 5.50 2.91
N ILE A 248 -34.01 5.19 4.09
CA ILE A 248 -34.24 6.16 5.18
C ILE A 248 -32.94 6.47 5.90
N GLU A 249 -32.03 5.49 5.97
CA GLU A 249 -30.75 5.61 6.68
C GLU A 249 -29.62 6.19 5.81
N LEU A 250 -29.80 6.34 4.48
CA LEU A 250 -28.79 6.91 3.59
C LEU A 250 -28.19 8.24 4.07
N PRO A 251 -28.99 9.23 4.56
CA PRO A 251 -28.43 10.48 5.08
C PRO A 251 -27.50 10.27 6.27
N ALA A 252 -27.79 9.28 7.14
CA ALA A 252 -26.92 8.95 8.27
C ALA A 252 -25.58 8.37 7.81
N PHE A 253 -25.55 7.52 6.76
CA PHE A 253 -24.31 7.01 6.19
C PHE A 253 -23.49 8.10 5.48
N ILE A 254 -24.12 9.12 4.91
CA ILE A 254 -23.44 10.31 4.38
C ILE A 254 -22.72 11.05 5.52
N LEU A 255 -23.43 11.36 6.61
CA LEU A 255 -22.86 12.03 7.78
C LEU A 255 -21.74 11.18 8.42
N LEU A 256 -21.94 9.88 8.55
CA LEU A 256 -20.91 8.95 9.00
C LEU A 256 -19.67 9.04 8.10
N GLY A 257 -19.85 9.02 6.78
CA GLY A 257 -18.74 9.13 5.82
C GLY A 257 -17.93 10.41 6.01
N LEU A 258 -18.61 11.56 6.20
CA LEU A 258 -17.96 12.84 6.48
C LEU A 258 -17.14 12.79 7.79
N CYS A 259 -17.71 12.22 8.86
CA CYS A 259 -17.00 12.03 10.13
C CYS A 259 -15.78 11.08 9.97
N CYS A 260 -15.96 9.96 9.29
CA CYS A 260 -14.90 9.00 9.03
C CYS A 260 -13.75 9.61 8.19
N GLY A 261 -14.08 10.45 7.21
CA GLY A 261 -13.08 11.19 6.43
C GLY A 261 -12.23 12.12 7.30
N LEU A 262 -12.83 12.83 8.25
CA LEU A 262 -12.09 13.66 9.21
C LEU A 262 -11.18 12.81 10.12
N ILE A 263 -11.68 11.70 10.63
CA ILE A 263 -10.89 10.77 11.47
C ILE A 263 -9.72 10.17 10.68
N ALA A 264 -9.93 9.81 9.41
CA ALA A 264 -8.85 9.34 8.52
C ALA A 264 -7.75 10.40 8.33
N VAL A 265 -8.13 11.66 8.15
CA VAL A 265 -7.18 12.79 8.07
C VAL A 265 -6.40 12.96 9.38
N ILE A 266 -7.09 12.89 10.53
CA ILE A 266 -6.44 12.96 11.85
C ILE A 266 -5.43 11.83 11.99
N LEU A 267 -5.81 10.60 11.65
CA LEU A 267 -4.91 9.44 11.69
C LEU A 267 -3.68 9.66 10.81
N MET A 268 -3.87 10.00 9.53
CA MET A 268 -2.75 10.21 8.60
C MET A 268 -1.80 11.31 9.08
N LYS A 269 -2.33 12.46 9.50
CA LYS A 269 -1.51 13.56 10.02
C LYS A 269 -0.78 13.20 11.31
N SER A 270 -1.43 12.47 12.24
CA SER A 270 -0.81 12.05 13.50
C SER A 270 0.36 11.09 13.26
N LEU A 271 0.26 10.19 12.28
CA LEU A 271 1.34 9.27 11.90
C LEU A 271 2.58 10.01 11.39
N PHE A 272 2.39 10.95 10.46
CA PHE A 272 3.49 11.75 9.93
C PHE A 272 4.09 12.69 11.00
N TRP A 273 3.24 13.30 11.82
CA TRP A 273 3.69 14.16 12.90
C TRP A 273 4.50 13.39 13.96
N ALA A 274 4.08 12.19 14.32
CA ALA A 274 4.82 11.32 15.23
C ALA A 274 6.19 10.91 14.63
N GLU A 275 6.27 10.68 13.33
CA GLU A 275 7.54 10.43 12.63
C GLU A 275 8.46 11.65 12.70
N ASP A 276 7.94 12.86 12.46
CA ASP A 276 8.69 14.11 12.50
C ASP A 276 9.19 14.45 13.91
N ILE A 277 8.34 14.26 14.93
CA ILE A 277 8.74 14.39 16.35
C ILE A 277 9.86 13.41 16.67
N GLY A 278 9.70 12.14 16.31
CA GLY A 278 10.71 11.13 16.55
C GLY A 278 12.04 11.45 15.85
N ASN A 279 12.02 12.00 14.63
CA ASN A 279 13.20 12.47 13.91
C ASN A 279 13.85 13.68 14.60
N SER A 280 13.04 14.59 15.14
CA SER A 280 13.50 15.79 15.84
C SER A 280 14.12 15.46 17.20
N ILE A 281 13.47 14.58 17.98
CA ILE A 281 14.00 14.08 19.24
C ILE A 281 15.34 13.37 19.01
N GLN A 282 15.41 12.52 17.99
CA GLN A 282 16.64 11.81 17.66
C GLN A 282 17.80 12.75 17.28
N ARG A 283 17.52 13.82 16.52
CA ARG A 283 18.51 14.85 16.18
C ARG A 283 18.97 15.63 17.41
N PHE A 284 18.04 16.00 18.29
CA PHE A 284 18.33 16.77 19.49
C PHE A 284 19.13 15.97 20.53
N THR A 285 18.75 14.69 20.75
CA THR A 285 19.39 13.84 21.77
C THR A 285 20.68 13.15 21.30
N GLY A 286 20.92 13.10 19.97
CA GLY A 286 21.99 12.29 19.38
C GLY A 286 21.81 10.78 19.57
N ALA A 287 20.63 10.33 19.99
CA ALA A 287 20.34 8.91 20.27
C ALA A 287 20.56 8.03 19.04
N LYS A 288 21.11 6.85 19.25
CA LYS A 288 21.37 5.88 18.17
C LYS A 288 20.04 5.42 17.57
N ARG A 289 19.98 5.32 16.24
CA ARG A 289 18.74 4.98 15.49
C ARG A 289 18.07 3.69 15.96
N TRP A 290 18.84 2.69 16.34
CA TRP A 290 18.35 1.39 16.78
C TRP A 290 17.67 1.39 18.16
N LEU A 291 17.84 2.44 18.98
CA LEU A 291 17.15 2.59 20.28
C LEU A 291 15.73 3.13 20.13
N ARG A 292 15.41 3.80 19.02
CA ARG A 292 14.11 4.44 18.81
C ARG A 292 12.91 3.46 18.90
N PRO A 293 12.94 2.24 18.30
CA PRO A 293 11.87 1.26 18.48
C PRO A 293 11.72 0.77 19.92
N ALA A 294 12.82 0.64 20.68
CA ALA A 294 12.78 0.26 22.10
C ALA A 294 12.06 1.31 22.97
N ILE A 295 12.36 2.60 22.74
CA ILE A 295 11.69 3.71 23.44
C ILE A 295 10.18 3.71 23.11
N ALA A 296 9.83 3.54 21.83
CA ALA A 296 8.44 3.46 21.40
C ALA A 296 7.71 2.26 22.05
N GLY A 297 8.36 1.10 22.09
CA GLY A 297 7.83 -0.09 22.78
C GLY A 297 7.61 0.13 24.28
N THR A 298 8.52 0.86 24.95
CA THR A 298 8.36 1.21 26.36
C THR A 298 7.14 2.12 26.59
N ILE A 299 6.97 3.15 25.76
CA ILE A 299 5.82 4.06 25.87
C ILE A 299 4.51 3.31 25.57
N LEU A 300 4.51 2.48 24.54
CA LEU A 300 3.35 1.66 24.18
C LEU A 300 2.97 0.68 25.29
N GLY A 301 3.96 -0.01 25.87
CA GLY A 301 3.74 -0.91 27.00
C GLY A 301 3.24 -0.19 28.26
N GLY A 302 3.71 1.05 28.50
CA GLY A 302 3.19 1.91 29.54
C GLY A 302 1.71 2.27 29.34
N LEU A 303 1.29 2.61 28.13
CA LEU A 303 -0.12 2.85 27.80
C LEU A 303 -0.98 1.60 27.92
N ALA A 304 -0.41 0.45 27.60
CA ALA A 304 -1.11 -0.85 27.68
C ALA A 304 -1.42 -1.32 29.12
N ILE A 305 -0.86 -0.67 30.13
CA ILE A 305 -1.21 -0.92 31.54
C ILE A 305 -2.69 -0.61 31.76
N TRP A 306 -3.14 0.53 31.21
CA TRP A 306 -4.52 1.01 31.35
C TRP A 306 -5.41 0.63 30.16
N PHE A 307 -4.83 0.45 28.96
CA PHE A 307 -5.54 0.19 27.71
C PHE A 307 -4.95 -1.01 26.97
N PRO A 308 -5.18 -2.25 27.45
CA PRO A 308 -4.59 -3.45 26.87
C PRO A 308 -5.02 -3.70 25.40
N HIS A 309 -6.20 -3.25 24.98
CA HIS A 309 -6.71 -3.42 23.61
C HIS A 309 -5.97 -2.62 22.55
N ILE A 310 -5.05 -1.72 22.90
CA ILE A 310 -4.23 -1.01 21.91
C ILE A 310 -3.09 -1.88 21.36
N ILE A 311 -2.72 -2.96 22.08
CA ILE A 311 -1.64 -3.87 21.70
C ILE A 311 -2.04 -4.73 20.50
N GLY A 312 -1.07 -4.95 19.61
CA GLY A 312 -1.22 -5.85 18.46
C GLY A 312 -2.13 -5.31 17.36
N VAL A 313 -2.69 -6.22 16.58
CA VAL A 313 -3.47 -5.91 15.37
C VAL A 313 -4.82 -5.27 15.69
N GLY A 314 -5.50 -5.74 16.76
CA GLY A 314 -6.77 -5.19 17.23
C GLY A 314 -8.02 -5.90 16.68
N TYR A 315 -7.90 -7.09 16.11
CA TYR A 315 -9.03 -7.82 15.50
C TYR A 315 -10.10 -8.22 16.52
N GLU A 316 -9.70 -8.55 17.73
CA GLU A 316 -10.61 -8.85 18.84
C GLU A 316 -11.51 -7.63 19.15
N THR A 317 -10.92 -6.44 19.29
CA THR A 317 -11.67 -5.21 19.51
C THR A 317 -12.57 -4.85 18.32
N ILE A 318 -12.14 -5.14 17.08
CA ILE A 318 -13.00 -4.97 15.89
C ILE A 318 -14.21 -5.90 16.01
N SER A 319 -14.01 -7.18 16.35
CA SER A 319 -15.09 -8.14 16.52
C SER A 319 -16.07 -7.69 17.60
N SER A 320 -15.59 -7.26 18.78
CA SER A 320 -16.44 -6.72 19.84
C SER A 320 -17.18 -5.43 19.44
N ALA A 321 -16.59 -4.61 18.57
CA ALA A 321 -17.29 -3.45 18.00
C ALA A 321 -18.39 -3.86 17.01
N LEU A 322 -18.14 -4.90 16.21
CA LEU A 322 -19.10 -5.41 15.22
C LEU A 322 -20.21 -6.27 15.84
N THR A 323 -20.03 -6.79 17.06
CA THR A 323 -21.06 -7.47 17.85
C THR A 323 -21.82 -6.53 18.79
N GLY A 324 -21.39 -5.26 18.89
CA GLY A 324 -22.06 -4.25 19.71
C GLY A 324 -21.78 -4.37 21.22
N GLU A 325 -20.75 -5.12 21.61
CA GLU A 325 -20.36 -5.31 23.01
C GLU A 325 -19.73 -4.07 23.66
N ILE A 326 -19.21 -3.14 22.83
CA ILE A 326 -18.50 -1.94 23.28
C ILE A 326 -19.48 -0.78 23.44
N MET A 327 -19.45 -0.11 24.58
CA MET A 327 -20.29 1.07 24.85
C MET A 327 -19.75 2.33 24.15
N LEU A 328 -20.62 3.35 24.02
CA LEU A 328 -20.30 4.62 23.35
C LEU A 328 -18.99 5.26 23.87
N HIS A 329 -18.85 5.41 25.19
CA HIS A 329 -17.68 6.06 25.78
C HIS A 329 -16.39 5.25 25.59
N GLU A 330 -16.48 3.92 25.64
CA GLU A 330 -15.36 3.02 25.38
C GLU A 330 -14.95 3.09 23.91
N ALA A 331 -15.90 3.08 22.98
CA ALA A 331 -15.62 3.19 21.54
C ALA A 331 -14.81 4.46 21.21
N ILE A 332 -15.20 5.60 21.80
CA ILE A 332 -14.50 6.86 21.60
C ILE A 332 -13.09 6.82 22.19
N ILE A 333 -12.96 6.35 23.44
CA ILE A 333 -11.65 6.27 24.13
C ILE A 333 -10.72 5.31 23.39
N PHE A 334 -11.19 4.14 22.99
CA PHE A 334 -10.40 3.14 22.30
C PHE A 334 -9.96 3.62 20.90
N ALA A 335 -10.82 4.33 20.17
CA ALA A 335 -10.44 4.93 18.90
C ALA A 335 -9.30 5.95 19.08
N ILE A 336 -9.41 6.86 20.04
CA ILE A 336 -8.37 7.84 20.33
C ILE A 336 -7.07 7.17 20.76
N MET A 337 -7.15 6.22 21.70
CA MET A 337 -5.98 5.50 22.19
C MET A 337 -5.30 4.66 21.11
N LYS A 338 -6.08 4.09 20.16
CA LYS A 338 -5.52 3.38 19.00
C LYS A 338 -4.78 4.32 18.07
N VAL A 339 -5.30 5.51 17.76
CA VAL A 339 -4.59 6.54 16.97
C VAL A 339 -3.24 6.88 17.61
N ILE A 340 -3.21 7.10 18.92
CA ILE A 340 -1.98 7.41 19.67
C ILE A 340 -1.00 6.23 19.62
N ALA A 341 -1.46 5.01 19.89
CA ALA A 341 -0.63 3.82 19.91
C ALA A 341 0.01 3.48 18.56
N VAL A 342 -0.76 3.60 17.48
CA VAL A 342 -0.26 3.39 16.11
C VAL A 342 0.75 4.48 15.74
N SER A 343 0.48 5.74 16.12
CA SER A 343 1.40 6.85 15.89
C SER A 343 2.73 6.65 16.61
N ILE A 344 2.71 6.16 17.85
CA ILE A 344 3.92 5.80 18.60
C ILE A 344 4.66 4.65 17.91
N THR A 345 3.96 3.61 17.50
CA THR A 345 4.57 2.43 16.86
C THR A 345 5.26 2.78 15.56
N ILE A 346 4.56 3.46 14.63
CA ILE A 346 5.09 3.84 13.32
C ILE A 346 6.13 4.97 13.47
N GLY A 347 5.80 6.00 14.24
CA GLY A 347 6.74 7.08 14.57
C GLY A 347 7.99 6.58 15.26
N GLY A 348 7.91 5.52 16.06
CA GLY A 348 9.02 4.80 16.68
C GLY A 348 9.84 3.92 15.74
N ARG A 349 9.49 3.85 14.46
CA ARG A 349 10.12 2.96 13.45
C ARG A 349 10.03 1.47 13.80
N MET A 350 9.02 1.06 14.54
CA MET A 350 8.66 -0.34 14.68
C MET A 350 8.02 -0.81 13.35
N GLY A 351 8.12 -2.09 13.04
CA GLY A 351 7.53 -2.64 11.82
C GLY A 351 6.01 -2.74 11.88
N GLY A 352 5.36 -2.79 10.72
CA GLY A 352 3.93 -3.00 10.60
C GLY A 352 3.24 -2.10 9.57
N GLY A 353 1.94 -2.29 9.40
CA GLY A 353 1.10 -1.55 8.46
C GLY A 353 0.03 -0.69 9.16
N VAL A 354 -0.63 0.16 8.37
CA VAL A 354 -1.72 1.03 8.83
C VAL A 354 -3.11 0.45 8.55
N PHE A 355 -3.20 -0.67 7.82
CA PHE A 355 -4.47 -1.24 7.34
C PHE A 355 -5.38 -1.65 8.52
N SER A 356 -5.00 -2.66 9.31
CA SER A 356 -5.80 -3.11 10.47
C SER A 356 -6.07 -2.01 11.49
N PRO A 357 -5.12 -1.12 11.83
CA PRO A 357 -5.44 0.03 12.67
C PRO A 357 -6.54 0.93 12.10
N SER A 358 -6.55 1.18 10.79
CA SER A 358 -7.61 1.99 10.18
C SER A 358 -8.97 1.29 10.21
N LEU A 359 -9.00 -0.05 10.06
CA LEU A 359 -10.22 -0.85 10.26
C LEU A 359 -10.74 -0.71 11.70
N MET A 360 -9.87 -0.84 12.71
CA MET A 360 -10.26 -0.74 14.12
C MET A 360 -10.76 0.68 14.47
N ILE A 361 -10.04 1.70 14.07
CA ILE A 361 -10.44 3.09 14.31
C ILE A 361 -11.76 3.38 13.61
N GLY A 362 -11.94 2.88 12.38
CA GLY A 362 -13.16 3.02 11.61
C GLY A 362 -14.36 2.31 12.24
N SER A 363 -14.19 1.06 12.70
CA SER A 363 -15.27 0.31 13.36
C SER A 363 -15.71 0.98 14.68
N LEU A 364 -14.76 1.44 15.48
CA LEU A 364 -15.04 2.15 16.73
C LEU A 364 -15.71 3.50 16.49
N THR A 365 -15.26 4.27 15.47
CA THR A 365 -15.88 5.55 15.08
C THR A 365 -17.31 5.32 14.57
N GLY A 366 -17.50 4.31 13.72
CA GLY A 366 -18.81 3.93 13.21
C GLY A 366 -19.74 3.46 14.31
N LEU A 367 -19.24 2.65 15.25
CA LEU A 367 -20.01 2.21 16.41
C LEU A 367 -20.46 3.39 17.30
N ALA A 368 -19.54 4.32 17.61
CA ALA A 368 -19.86 5.51 18.38
C ALA A 368 -20.92 6.38 17.67
N PHE A 369 -20.79 6.56 16.36
CA PHE A 369 -21.79 7.24 15.56
C PHE A 369 -23.14 6.50 15.59
N GLY A 370 -23.13 5.17 15.46
CA GLY A 370 -24.32 4.31 15.52
C GLY A 370 -25.05 4.44 16.84
N TRP A 371 -24.36 4.43 17.98
CA TRP A 371 -24.96 4.68 19.29
C TRP A 371 -25.68 6.03 19.38
N ILE A 372 -25.08 7.09 18.80
CA ILE A 372 -25.70 8.42 18.76
C ILE A 372 -26.92 8.41 17.83
N ALA A 373 -26.77 7.86 16.61
CA ALA A 373 -27.84 7.82 15.61
C ALA A 373 -29.07 7.04 16.11
N THR A 374 -28.85 5.87 16.69
CA THR A 374 -29.96 5.03 17.25
C THR A 374 -30.59 5.66 18.48
N SER A 375 -29.86 6.45 19.25
CA SER A 375 -30.43 7.19 20.39
C SER A 375 -31.29 8.38 19.95
N VAL A 376 -30.89 9.07 18.86
CA VAL A 376 -31.62 10.24 18.34
C VAL A 376 -32.82 9.81 17.51
N PHE A 377 -32.70 8.75 16.72
CA PHE A 377 -33.72 8.25 15.80
C PHE A 377 -34.02 6.74 16.00
N PRO A 378 -34.58 6.34 17.15
CA PRO A 378 -34.71 4.92 17.50
C PRO A 378 -35.66 4.12 16.59
N THR A 379 -36.59 4.80 15.88
CA THR A 379 -37.55 4.14 14.97
C THR A 379 -37.10 4.12 13.52
N LEU A 380 -36.08 4.91 13.16
CA LEU A 380 -35.60 5.08 11.78
C LEU A 380 -34.22 4.46 11.56
N SER A 381 -33.41 4.36 12.61
CA SER A 381 -32.06 3.80 12.57
C SER A 381 -32.10 2.29 12.74
N GLY A 382 -31.31 1.59 11.93
CA GLY A 382 -31.00 0.19 12.11
C GLY A 382 -30.12 -0.07 13.34
N GLU A 383 -29.51 -1.24 13.37
CA GLU A 383 -28.62 -1.63 14.46
C GLU A 383 -27.30 -0.85 14.42
N HIS A 384 -26.80 -0.39 15.58
CA HIS A 384 -25.54 0.39 15.68
C HIS A 384 -24.32 -0.34 15.09
N THR A 385 -24.34 -1.66 15.01
CA THR A 385 -23.29 -2.52 14.42
C THR A 385 -23.11 -2.31 12.91
N ILE A 386 -24.17 -1.92 12.19
CA ILE A 386 -24.09 -1.63 10.75
C ILE A 386 -23.26 -0.37 10.50
N TYR A 387 -23.42 0.64 11.37
CA TYR A 387 -22.59 1.85 11.30
C TYR A 387 -21.11 1.54 11.62
N ALA A 388 -20.84 0.55 12.50
CA ALA A 388 -19.48 0.08 12.76
C ALA A 388 -18.85 -0.54 11.50
N LEU A 389 -19.59 -1.37 10.76
CA LEU A 389 -19.14 -1.94 9.48
C LEU A 389 -18.88 -0.84 8.43
N ALA A 390 -19.80 0.11 8.28
CA ALA A 390 -19.65 1.19 7.34
C ALA A 390 -18.47 2.12 7.70
N GLY A 391 -18.29 2.43 8.98
CA GLY A 391 -17.14 3.20 9.47
C GLY A 391 -15.81 2.48 9.25
N MET A 392 -15.76 1.15 9.47
CA MET A 392 -14.60 0.31 9.20
C MET A 392 -14.13 0.46 7.74
N GLY A 393 -15.05 0.34 6.79
CA GLY A 393 -14.75 0.54 5.37
C GLY A 393 -14.36 1.97 5.04
N ALA A 394 -15.09 2.97 5.57
CA ALA A 394 -14.94 4.38 5.23
C ALA A 394 -13.58 4.97 5.68
N VAL A 395 -13.14 4.70 6.93
CA VAL A 395 -11.83 5.18 7.41
C VAL A 395 -10.70 4.49 6.65
N SER A 396 -10.80 3.16 6.45
CA SER A 396 -9.77 2.40 5.76
C SER A 396 -9.63 2.84 4.30
N ALA A 397 -10.74 3.05 3.59
CA ALA A 397 -10.74 3.53 2.21
C ALA A 397 -10.02 4.88 2.09
N ALA A 398 -10.31 5.81 2.99
CA ALA A 398 -9.71 7.15 2.97
C ALA A 398 -8.22 7.14 3.31
N VAL A 399 -7.78 6.30 4.27
CA VAL A 399 -6.37 6.18 4.65
C VAL A 399 -5.55 5.49 3.56
N LEU A 400 -6.06 4.39 3.01
CA LEU A 400 -5.33 3.58 2.03
C LEU A 400 -5.42 4.13 0.61
N GLY A 401 -6.43 4.92 0.30
CA GLY A 401 -6.78 5.31 -1.08
C GLY A 401 -7.34 4.14 -1.88
N ALA A 402 -8.16 3.29 -1.25
CA ALA A 402 -8.67 2.04 -1.78
C ALA A 402 -10.20 1.92 -1.64
N PRO A 403 -10.98 2.79 -2.31
CA PRO A 403 -12.44 2.78 -2.18
C PRO A 403 -13.09 1.47 -2.63
N ILE A 404 -12.66 0.92 -3.76
CA ILE A 404 -13.28 -0.27 -4.33
C ILE A 404 -12.92 -1.49 -3.48
N SER A 405 -11.63 -1.67 -3.20
CA SER A 405 -11.14 -2.84 -2.45
C SER A 405 -11.70 -2.89 -1.03
N THR A 406 -11.74 -1.77 -0.31
CA THR A 406 -12.25 -1.75 1.07
C THR A 406 -13.76 -1.97 1.13
N THR A 407 -14.53 -1.41 0.20
CA THR A 407 -15.97 -1.70 0.08
C THR A 407 -16.21 -3.19 -0.14
N LEU A 408 -15.41 -3.80 -1.03
CA LEU A 408 -15.53 -5.23 -1.33
C LEU A 408 -15.03 -6.14 -0.20
N ILE A 409 -14.04 -5.71 0.58
CA ILE A 409 -13.67 -6.44 1.82
C ILE A 409 -14.90 -6.55 2.73
N VAL A 410 -15.59 -5.45 2.98
CA VAL A 410 -16.79 -5.47 3.84
C VAL A 410 -17.91 -6.28 3.21
N PHE A 411 -18.12 -6.17 1.89
CA PHE A 411 -19.10 -6.96 1.17
C PHE A 411 -18.81 -8.48 1.24
N GLU A 412 -17.57 -8.90 1.02
CA GLU A 412 -17.17 -10.32 1.09
C GLU A 412 -17.25 -10.87 2.53
N LEU A 413 -17.06 -10.01 3.54
CA LEU A 413 -17.21 -10.36 4.94
C LEU A 413 -18.68 -10.56 5.36
N THR A 414 -19.57 -9.69 4.86
CA THR A 414 -20.99 -9.70 5.26
C THR A 414 -21.87 -10.59 4.38
N GLY A 415 -21.54 -10.70 3.10
CA GLY A 415 -22.37 -11.36 2.09
C GLY A 415 -23.71 -10.63 1.83
N ASP A 416 -23.89 -9.42 2.39
CA ASP A 416 -25.13 -8.66 2.27
C ASP A 416 -24.99 -7.45 1.33
N TRP A 417 -25.88 -7.41 0.33
CA TRP A 417 -25.85 -6.37 -0.71
C TRP A 417 -26.22 -4.98 -0.16
N GLN A 418 -27.21 -4.90 0.72
CA GLN A 418 -27.67 -3.62 1.27
C GLN A 418 -26.61 -2.97 2.14
N THR A 419 -25.98 -3.76 3.02
CA THR A 419 -24.82 -3.32 3.80
C THR A 419 -23.68 -2.85 2.88
N GLY A 420 -23.39 -3.59 1.81
CA GLY A 420 -22.37 -3.20 0.83
C GLY A 420 -22.65 -1.83 0.20
N LEU A 421 -23.90 -1.54 -0.15
CA LEU A 421 -24.29 -0.22 -0.70
C LEU A 421 -24.18 0.90 0.36
N ALA A 422 -24.58 0.66 1.60
CA ALA A 422 -24.43 1.62 2.69
C ALA A 422 -22.96 1.97 2.95
N VAL A 423 -22.10 0.95 2.96
CA VAL A 423 -20.64 1.11 3.07
C VAL A 423 -20.09 1.92 1.91
N MET A 424 -20.53 1.65 0.67
CA MET A 424 -20.09 2.39 -0.53
C MET A 424 -20.42 3.89 -0.41
N VAL A 425 -21.58 4.25 0.10
CA VAL A 425 -21.96 5.65 0.36
C VAL A 425 -21.01 6.27 1.38
N ALA A 426 -20.83 5.65 2.54
CA ALA A 426 -19.95 6.15 3.59
C ALA A 426 -18.49 6.29 3.09
N VAL A 427 -17.97 5.31 2.36
CA VAL A 427 -16.65 5.32 1.73
C VAL A 427 -16.50 6.50 0.77
N SER A 428 -17.48 6.72 -0.11
CA SER A 428 -17.43 7.80 -1.10
C SER A 428 -17.31 9.18 -0.44
N PHE A 429 -18.13 9.46 0.57
CA PHE A 429 -18.09 10.73 1.28
C PHE A 429 -16.84 10.88 2.16
N SER A 430 -16.32 9.79 2.72
CA SER A 430 -15.07 9.79 3.46
C SER A 430 -13.89 10.21 2.57
N ILE A 431 -13.83 9.68 1.35
CA ILE A 431 -12.78 10.03 0.38
C ILE A 431 -12.91 11.48 -0.09
N VAL A 432 -14.13 11.97 -0.33
CA VAL A 432 -14.33 13.38 -0.72
C VAL A 432 -13.76 14.34 0.33
N ILE A 433 -13.95 14.06 1.61
CA ILE A 433 -13.38 14.89 2.69
C ILE A 433 -11.87 14.71 2.78
N SER A 434 -11.40 13.47 2.79
CA SER A 434 -9.96 13.20 2.96
C SER A 434 -9.14 13.78 1.81
N SER A 435 -9.59 13.65 0.56
CA SER A 435 -8.90 14.17 -0.63
C SER A 435 -8.83 15.70 -0.69
N LYS A 436 -9.81 16.41 -0.09
CA LYS A 436 -9.77 17.88 0.04
C LYS A 436 -8.78 18.36 1.11
N LEU A 437 -8.57 17.58 2.18
CA LEU A 437 -7.75 17.96 3.33
C LEU A 437 -6.32 17.40 3.27
N VAL A 438 -6.16 16.27 2.57
CA VAL A 438 -4.88 15.62 2.31
C VAL A 438 -4.93 15.15 0.86
N HIS A 439 -4.12 15.75 -0.01
CA HIS A 439 -4.21 15.55 -1.47
C HIS A 439 -4.00 14.10 -1.93
N GLN A 440 -3.34 13.27 -1.12
CA GLN A 440 -2.99 11.89 -1.47
C GLN A 440 -3.28 10.92 -0.32
N SER A 441 -3.39 9.61 -0.63
CA SER A 441 -3.49 8.56 0.38
C SER A 441 -2.23 8.49 1.25
N PHE A 442 -2.32 7.79 2.39
CA PHE A 442 -1.19 7.60 3.30
C PHE A 442 0.06 7.06 2.60
N PHE A 443 -0.10 6.04 1.74
CA PHE A 443 1.03 5.43 1.06
C PHE A 443 1.70 6.37 0.06
N LEU A 444 0.93 7.11 -0.70
CA LEU A 444 1.45 8.06 -1.69
C LEU A 444 2.12 9.25 -1.00
N THR A 445 1.49 9.81 0.04
CA THR A 445 2.10 10.86 0.85
C THR A 445 3.42 10.38 1.49
N GLN A 446 3.49 9.12 1.92
CA GLN A 446 4.72 8.55 2.47
C GLN A 446 5.84 8.48 1.41
N ILE A 447 5.51 8.19 0.16
CA ILE A 447 6.46 8.15 -0.97
C ILE A 447 6.88 9.57 -1.35
N GLU A 448 5.93 10.50 -1.45
CA GLU A 448 6.18 11.91 -1.77
C GLU A 448 7.11 12.59 -0.73
N ARG A 449 6.90 12.30 0.55
CA ARG A 449 7.80 12.79 1.64
C ARG A 449 9.25 12.28 1.55
N ARG A 450 9.51 11.28 0.71
CA ARG A 450 10.86 10.79 0.38
C ARG A 450 11.45 11.50 -0.85
N GLY A 451 10.75 12.48 -1.41
CA GLY A 451 11.13 13.19 -2.62
C GLY A 451 10.86 12.40 -3.90
N ILE A 452 10.00 11.38 -3.84
CA ILE A 452 9.63 10.57 -4.99
C ILE A 452 8.21 10.93 -5.39
N HIS A 453 8.06 11.56 -6.54
CA HIS A 453 6.76 11.87 -7.11
C HIS A 453 6.30 10.70 -7.97
N LEU A 454 5.18 10.09 -7.61
CA LEU A 454 4.52 9.06 -8.41
C LEU A 454 3.37 9.72 -9.18
N ALA A 455 3.53 9.78 -10.48
CA ALA A 455 2.55 10.36 -11.38
C ALA A 455 1.16 9.71 -11.29
N ALA A 456 0.11 10.52 -11.43
CA ALA A 456 -1.28 10.07 -11.25
C ALA A 456 -1.86 9.33 -12.47
N GLY A 457 -1.08 9.06 -13.53
CA GLY A 457 -1.54 8.39 -14.74
C GLY A 457 -0.43 7.95 -15.68
N PRO A 458 -0.72 7.14 -16.70
CA PRO A 458 0.27 6.66 -17.65
C PRO A 458 0.98 7.78 -18.41
N GLN A 459 0.32 8.92 -18.62
CA GLN A 459 0.88 10.07 -19.33
C GLN A 459 1.93 10.79 -18.48
N GLU A 460 1.63 11.09 -17.22
CA GLU A 460 2.57 11.71 -16.28
C GLU A 460 3.74 10.79 -15.95
N TYR A 461 3.48 9.48 -15.87
CA TYR A 461 4.53 8.49 -15.64
C TYR A 461 5.57 8.47 -16.77
N ILE A 462 5.15 8.61 -18.03
CA ILE A 462 6.08 8.68 -19.18
C ILE A 462 6.93 9.93 -19.08
N LEU A 463 6.33 11.08 -18.72
CA LEU A 463 7.04 12.33 -18.54
C LEU A 463 8.10 12.24 -17.44
N SER A 464 7.77 11.59 -16.31
CA SER A 464 8.71 11.43 -15.18
C SER A 464 9.79 10.35 -15.39
N THR A 465 9.62 9.47 -16.38
CA THR A 465 10.56 8.37 -16.65
C THR A 465 11.60 8.73 -17.72
N LEU A 466 11.25 9.59 -18.67
CA LEU A 466 12.15 9.99 -19.74
C LEU A 466 13.10 11.08 -19.23
N ARG A 467 14.39 10.73 -19.12
CA ARG A 467 15.43 11.66 -18.67
C ARG A 467 15.93 12.54 -19.79
N VAL A 468 16.27 13.76 -19.45
CA VAL A 468 16.88 14.76 -20.34
C VAL A 468 18.16 14.23 -20.99
N VAL A 469 18.98 13.48 -20.25
CA VAL A 469 20.23 12.89 -20.77
C VAL A 469 20.00 11.91 -21.93
N ASP A 470 18.87 11.17 -21.91
CA ASP A 470 18.55 10.18 -22.97
C ASP A 470 18.01 10.84 -24.25
N LEU A 471 17.57 12.11 -24.15
CA LEU A 471 16.98 12.90 -25.22
C LEU A 471 17.93 13.96 -25.77
N MET A 472 19.01 14.23 -25.05
CA MET A 472 19.98 15.27 -25.35
C MET A 472 20.77 14.94 -26.61
N LYS A 473 20.91 15.93 -27.48
CA LYS A 473 21.86 15.89 -28.61
C LYS A 473 23.14 16.63 -28.25
N ASP A 474 24.27 16.06 -28.65
CA ASP A 474 25.61 16.58 -28.38
C ASP A 474 25.79 17.97 -29.00
N ILE A 475 26.51 18.87 -28.33
CA ILE A 475 26.73 20.24 -28.75
C ILE A 475 27.43 20.32 -30.12
N ASN A 476 28.22 19.29 -30.48
CA ASN A 476 28.92 19.20 -31.76
C ASN A 476 27.97 19.10 -32.96
N SER A 477 26.69 18.83 -32.76
CA SER A 477 25.66 18.79 -33.81
C SER A 477 25.08 20.18 -34.15
N LEU A 478 25.42 21.21 -33.38
CA LEU A 478 24.91 22.56 -33.53
C LEU A 478 25.83 23.42 -34.41
N GLN A 479 25.23 24.26 -35.26
CA GLN A 479 25.98 25.27 -36.00
C GLN A 479 26.54 26.34 -35.05
N LYS A 480 27.77 26.84 -35.30
CA LYS A 480 28.48 27.84 -34.48
C LYS A 480 27.69 29.13 -34.15
N SER A 481 26.63 29.44 -34.91
CA SER A 481 25.77 30.60 -34.69
C SER A 481 24.88 30.51 -33.45
N ASN A 482 24.65 29.32 -32.92
CA ASN A 482 23.69 29.11 -31.83
C ASN A 482 24.31 29.25 -30.43
N THR A 483 25.64 29.29 -30.30
CA THR A 483 26.33 29.36 -29.00
C THR A 483 25.99 30.66 -28.23
N ARG A 484 25.74 31.76 -28.93
CA ARG A 484 25.33 33.01 -28.30
C ARG A 484 23.93 32.91 -27.69
N ILE A 485 22.98 32.32 -28.43
CA ILE A 485 21.59 32.11 -27.96
C ILE A 485 21.58 31.20 -26.76
N LEU A 486 22.41 30.14 -26.75
CA LEU A 486 22.51 29.21 -25.61
C LEU A 486 22.98 29.92 -24.33
N ASN A 487 23.96 30.81 -24.42
CA ASN A 487 24.43 31.58 -23.27
C ASN A 487 23.36 32.59 -22.78
N GLU A 488 22.67 33.26 -23.70
CA GLU A 488 21.55 34.16 -23.35
C GLU A 488 20.42 33.42 -22.64
N MET A 489 20.11 32.16 -23.03
CA MET A 489 19.13 31.31 -22.37
C MET A 489 19.58 30.87 -20.97
N ILE A 490 20.85 30.53 -20.80
CA ILE A 490 21.42 30.16 -19.50
C ILE A 490 21.39 31.35 -18.54
N ASP A 491 21.77 32.56 -19.03
CA ASP A 491 21.73 33.79 -18.24
C ASP A 491 20.29 34.19 -17.86
N ALA A 492 19.30 33.83 -18.68
CA ALA A 492 17.86 34.00 -18.41
C ALA A 492 17.30 32.92 -17.47
N GLY A 493 18.09 31.94 -17.05
CA GLY A 493 17.63 30.85 -16.18
C GLY A 493 16.87 29.75 -16.93
N THR A 494 16.92 29.71 -18.26
CA THR A 494 16.26 28.72 -19.13
C THR A 494 17.24 27.61 -19.49
N TYR A 495 17.38 26.61 -18.63
CA TYR A 495 18.29 25.47 -18.84
C TYR A 495 17.77 24.23 -18.10
N LEU A 496 18.33 23.06 -18.43
CA LEU A 496 18.02 21.77 -17.82
C LEU A 496 19.31 21.13 -17.29
N TYR A 497 19.15 20.24 -16.34
CA TYR A 497 20.21 19.35 -15.86
C TYR A 497 20.10 17.96 -16.53
N PRO A 498 21.21 17.19 -16.62
CA PRO A 498 21.19 15.84 -17.20
C PRO A 498 20.23 14.88 -16.50
N ASP A 499 20.05 15.07 -15.18
CA ASP A 499 19.20 14.22 -14.34
C ASP A 499 17.73 14.66 -14.31
N ASP A 500 17.40 15.82 -14.91
CA ASP A 500 16.02 16.29 -15.04
C ASP A 500 15.22 15.35 -15.94
N THR A 501 13.90 15.37 -15.77
CA THR A 501 12.94 14.56 -16.52
C THR A 501 12.22 15.40 -17.57
N LEU A 502 11.45 14.73 -18.45
CA LEU A 502 10.55 15.46 -19.36
C LEU A 502 9.46 16.22 -18.60
N GLU A 503 9.08 15.78 -17.42
CA GLU A 503 8.13 16.47 -16.54
C GLU A 503 8.66 17.85 -16.14
N ASP A 504 9.98 17.95 -15.85
CA ASP A 504 10.65 19.21 -15.56
C ASP A 504 10.86 20.06 -16.81
N ALA A 505 11.11 19.42 -17.95
CA ALA A 505 11.43 20.09 -19.21
C ALA A 505 10.20 20.71 -19.90
N MET A 506 9.03 20.04 -19.86
CA MET A 506 7.84 20.50 -20.59
C MET A 506 7.35 21.89 -20.15
N PRO A 507 7.24 22.22 -18.84
CA PRO A 507 6.87 23.57 -18.41
C PRO A 507 7.87 24.64 -18.86
N ILE A 508 9.16 24.29 -18.93
CA ILE A 508 10.19 25.24 -19.39
C ILE A 508 10.02 25.50 -20.90
N PHE A 509 9.70 24.48 -21.70
CA PHE A 509 9.36 24.65 -23.11
C PHE A 509 8.13 25.52 -23.31
N GLU A 510 7.06 25.29 -22.52
CA GLU A 510 5.82 26.06 -22.60
C GLU A 510 6.03 27.53 -22.21
N ASN A 511 6.75 27.79 -21.14
CA ASN A 511 6.99 29.15 -20.63
C ASN A 511 7.97 29.93 -21.51
N SER A 512 9.03 29.29 -22.03
CA SER A 512 10.05 29.96 -22.86
C SER A 512 9.66 30.03 -24.31
N GLN A 513 8.69 29.27 -24.79
CA GLN A 513 8.34 29.07 -26.21
C GLN A 513 9.54 28.73 -27.09
N ALA A 514 10.60 28.18 -26.50
CA ALA A 514 11.84 27.86 -27.16
C ALA A 514 11.72 26.51 -27.89
N SER A 515 12.30 26.42 -29.08
CA SER A 515 12.36 25.15 -29.82
C SER A 515 13.42 24.19 -29.30
N PHE A 516 14.36 24.65 -28.48
CA PHE A 516 15.39 23.86 -27.82
C PHE A 516 15.79 24.50 -26.48
N ILE A 517 16.27 23.69 -25.51
CA ILE A 517 16.75 24.14 -24.20
C ILE A 517 18.15 23.57 -23.97
N PRO A 518 19.14 24.38 -23.49
CA PRO A 518 20.46 23.90 -23.15
C PRO A 518 20.46 23.00 -21.92
N VAL A 519 21.29 21.95 -21.96
CA VAL A 519 21.58 21.06 -20.83
C VAL A 519 22.96 21.40 -20.29
N ILE A 520 23.01 21.78 -19.00
CA ILE A 520 24.24 22.23 -18.34
C ILE A 520 24.69 21.30 -17.24
N LYS A 521 26.01 21.26 -17.01
CA LYS A 521 26.63 20.62 -15.85
C LYS A 521 27.28 21.69 -14.99
N VAL A 522 26.88 21.72 -13.70
CA VAL A 522 27.51 22.61 -12.72
C VAL A 522 28.85 22.01 -12.30
N GLY A 523 29.95 22.71 -12.58
CA GLY A 523 31.28 22.31 -12.11
C GLY A 523 31.47 22.62 -10.62
N SER A 524 32.26 21.81 -9.92
CA SER A 524 32.49 21.89 -8.46
C SER A 524 33.33 23.07 -7.97
N SER A 525 33.75 24.03 -8.80
CA SER A 525 34.41 25.27 -8.36
C SER A 525 34.41 26.32 -9.45
N LYS A 526 33.93 27.52 -9.16
CA LYS A 526 34.09 28.84 -9.83
C LYS A 526 34.15 28.90 -11.37
N ASN A 527 33.92 27.81 -12.10
CA ASN A 527 33.90 27.80 -13.57
C ASN A 527 32.47 27.95 -14.06
N LEU A 528 32.31 28.71 -15.16
CA LEU A 528 31.06 28.83 -15.91
C LEU A 528 30.42 27.46 -16.16
N PRO A 529 29.09 27.36 -16.14
CA PRO A 529 28.41 26.11 -16.40
C PRO A 529 28.79 25.56 -17.78
N SER A 530 29.23 24.31 -17.83
CA SER A 530 29.57 23.68 -19.11
C SER A 530 28.33 23.16 -19.79
N ILE A 531 28.09 23.55 -21.04
CA ILE A 531 26.98 23.06 -21.85
C ILE A 531 27.33 21.64 -22.32
N LEU A 532 26.53 20.67 -21.99
CA LEU A 532 26.69 19.27 -22.42
C LEU A 532 26.03 19.01 -23.77
N GLY A 533 24.88 19.62 -24.00
CA GLY A 533 24.08 19.44 -25.21
C GLY A 533 22.80 20.27 -25.19
N VAL A 534 21.87 19.92 -26.05
CA VAL A 534 20.55 20.56 -26.14
C VAL A 534 19.47 19.53 -26.31
N VAL A 535 18.29 19.79 -25.72
CA VAL A 535 17.07 19.04 -25.96
C VAL A 535 16.16 19.84 -26.86
N TYR A 536 15.66 19.22 -27.93
CA TYR A 536 14.70 19.84 -28.85
C TYR A 536 13.28 19.44 -28.42
N GLN A 537 12.37 20.42 -28.42
CA GLN A 537 10.96 20.17 -28.10
C GLN A 537 10.34 19.10 -29.00
N THR A 538 10.67 19.12 -30.30
CA THR A 538 10.18 18.13 -31.26
C THR A 538 10.64 16.70 -30.96
N ASP A 539 11.89 16.53 -30.50
CA ASP A 539 12.42 15.21 -30.15
C ASP A 539 11.84 14.72 -28.82
N ALA A 540 11.67 15.63 -27.86
CA ALA A 540 11.01 15.36 -26.58
C ALA A 540 9.57 14.86 -26.79
N LEU A 541 8.77 15.59 -27.58
CA LEU A 541 7.40 15.20 -27.93
C LEU A 541 7.33 13.90 -28.74
N LYS A 542 8.29 13.68 -29.64
CA LYS A 542 8.35 12.46 -30.45
C LYS A 542 8.63 11.21 -29.59
N GLN A 543 9.57 11.31 -28.66
CA GLN A 543 9.88 10.22 -27.73
C GLN A 543 8.74 9.97 -26.74
N TYR A 544 8.10 11.04 -26.26
CA TYR A 544 6.90 10.94 -25.43
C TYR A 544 5.77 10.20 -26.16
N ASN A 545 5.45 10.61 -27.39
CA ASN A 545 4.43 9.97 -28.20
C ASN A 545 4.77 8.50 -28.54
N PHE A 546 6.04 8.21 -28.83
CA PHE A 546 6.50 6.86 -29.08
C PHE A 546 6.33 5.96 -27.83
N ALA A 547 6.73 6.46 -26.67
CA ALA A 547 6.57 5.76 -25.40
C ALA A 547 5.07 5.55 -25.06
N LEU A 548 4.22 6.54 -25.34
CA LEU A 548 2.77 6.46 -25.15
C LEU A 548 2.15 5.38 -26.06
N VAL A 549 2.48 5.38 -27.35
CA VAL A 549 1.97 4.38 -28.32
C VAL A 549 2.48 2.99 -28.00
N SER A 550 3.74 2.84 -27.60
CA SER A 550 4.31 1.55 -27.20
C SER A 550 3.57 0.99 -26.00
N ARG A 551 3.25 1.83 -25.02
CA ARG A 551 2.54 1.43 -23.80
C ARG A 551 1.08 1.08 -24.08
N VAL A 552 0.38 1.85 -24.93
CA VAL A 552 -0.99 1.54 -25.36
C VAL A 552 -1.03 0.21 -26.14
N LYS A 553 0.01 -0.08 -26.93
CA LYS A 553 0.12 -1.39 -27.59
C LYS A 553 0.36 -2.53 -26.61
N GLU A 554 1.16 -2.30 -25.57
CA GLU A 554 1.38 -3.28 -24.49
C GLU A 554 0.13 -3.52 -23.65
N GLU A 555 -0.70 -2.49 -23.43
CA GLU A 555 -1.98 -2.61 -22.72
C GLU A 555 -3.06 -3.36 -23.51
N HIS A 556 -2.95 -3.41 -24.85
CA HIS A 556 -3.94 -4.04 -25.75
C HIS A 556 -3.45 -5.35 -26.39
N SER A 557 -2.21 -5.77 -26.14
CA SER A 557 -1.65 -7.04 -26.60
C SER A 557 -1.71 -8.11 -25.50
#